data_2be1399488b5d55e3eac7f64ac6aa9e0
#
_entry.id   2be1399488b5d55e3eac7f64ac6aa9e0
#
_cell.length_a   1.000
_cell.length_b   1.000
_cell.length_c   1.000
_cell.angle_alpha   90.00
_cell.angle_beta   90.00
_cell.angle_gamma   90.00
#
_symmetry.space_group_name_H-M   'P 1'
#
loop_
_entity.id
_entity.type
_entity.pdbx_description
1 polymer ?
#
loop_
_entity_poly.entity_id
_entity_poly.type
_entity_poly.pdbx_seq_one_letter_code
_entity_poly.pdbx_strand_id
1 'polypeptide(L)'
;MLRVESVFEEPIGHSPHRLHFLYHELRVGGSDYSYVFDKDEFDRHVKLFVQIRQAASRGVWPEVTFDDGHISNYECALPVLQARGLTARFFITVGWTGMKPGFMGWRELRALHESGQAIGAHGWSHSFLTHCAGEELNRELSGARMMLEDKLGTSITTMSLPGGRYNQRVIAACEKAGYTKIYTSIPRAERDPSGLMVGRLNIRAGMTLESIRGLLEPGSRALASLERQYRIKTAAKTLLGDRVYDKLWALLNRKEPDSGADGANAE
;
A
#
# COMPACT_ATOMS: atom_id res chain seq x y z
N MET A 1 -20.76 -16.65 24.83
CA MET A 1 -20.15 -15.74 23.86
C MET A 1 -19.23 -16.59 23.00
N LEU A 2 -19.73 -17.08 21.88
CA LEU A 2 -19.02 -18.04 21.02
C LEU A 2 -18.15 -17.24 20.04
N ARG A 3 -16.84 -17.39 20.13
CA ARG A 3 -15.89 -16.97 19.11
C ARG A 3 -16.17 -17.79 17.85
N VAL A 4 -16.63 -17.15 16.80
CA VAL A 4 -16.62 -17.75 15.47
C VAL A 4 -15.20 -17.52 14.92
N GLU A 5 -14.32 -18.44 15.18
CA GLU A 5 -13.08 -18.58 14.41
C GLU A 5 -13.50 -19.12 13.02
N SER A 6 -13.48 -18.26 12.02
CA SER A 6 -13.57 -18.72 10.63
C SER A 6 -12.23 -19.33 10.26
N VAL A 7 -12.09 -20.61 10.59
CA VAL A 7 -11.01 -21.45 10.11
C VAL A 7 -11.30 -21.74 8.64
N PHE A 8 -10.79 -20.89 7.75
CA PHE A 8 -10.54 -21.31 6.38
C PHE A 8 -9.30 -22.21 6.44
N GLU A 9 -9.50 -23.54 6.53
CA GLU A 9 -8.44 -24.52 6.32
C GLU A 9 -7.84 -24.26 4.92
N GLU A 10 -6.57 -23.86 4.87
CA GLU A 10 -5.81 -23.77 3.62
C GLU A 10 -5.68 -25.21 3.06
N PRO A 11 -6.07 -25.45 1.79
CA PRO A 11 -5.86 -26.75 1.17
C PRO A 11 -4.37 -27.03 1.09
N ILE A 12 -3.95 -28.21 1.54
CA ILE A 12 -2.59 -28.73 1.48
C ILE A 12 -2.17 -28.85 0.00
N GLY A 13 -1.51 -27.81 -0.51
CA GLY A 13 -1.02 -27.76 -1.88
C GLY A 13 -0.73 -26.32 -2.26
N HIS A 14 0.54 -25.94 -2.32
CA HIS A 14 1.12 -24.64 -2.75
C HIS A 14 0.20 -23.44 -2.50
N SER A 15 0.45 -22.71 -1.42
CA SER A 15 -0.26 -21.47 -1.12
C SER A 15 -0.33 -20.57 -2.37
N PRO A 16 -1.49 -20.02 -2.71
CA PRO A 16 -1.62 -19.18 -3.89
C PRO A 16 -0.68 -17.97 -3.78
N HIS A 17 -0.09 -17.58 -4.89
CA HIS A 17 0.68 -16.34 -4.93
C HIS A 17 -0.24 -15.17 -4.59
N ARG A 18 0.22 -14.20 -3.81
CA ARG A 18 -0.57 -13.02 -3.45
C ARG A 18 -0.13 -11.82 -4.27
N LEU A 19 -1.07 -11.10 -4.86
CA LEU A 19 -0.81 -9.81 -5.51
C LEU A 19 -1.48 -8.70 -4.71
N HIS A 20 -0.64 -7.86 -4.11
CA HIS A 20 -1.10 -6.77 -3.26
C HIS A 20 -1.37 -5.53 -4.12
N PHE A 21 -2.61 -5.06 -4.10
CA PHE A 21 -3.07 -3.85 -4.78
C PHE A 21 -2.98 -2.66 -3.82
N LEU A 22 -2.30 -1.61 -4.23
CA LEU A 22 -2.09 -0.39 -3.43
C LEU A 22 -3.03 0.70 -3.90
N TYR A 23 -3.87 1.16 -3.00
CA TYR A 23 -4.74 2.34 -3.14
C TYR A 23 -4.29 3.44 -2.16
N HIS A 24 -4.74 4.67 -2.37
CA HIS A 24 -4.51 5.79 -1.47
C HIS A 24 -5.85 6.43 -1.08
N GLU A 25 -6.33 7.37 -1.87
CA GLU A 25 -7.59 8.09 -1.66
C GLU A 25 -8.71 7.51 -2.53
N LEU A 26 -9.93 7.44 -1.99
CA LEU A 26 -11.14 7.16 -2.76
C LEU A 26 -12.01 8.41 -2.82
N ARG A 27 -12.65 8.66 -3.98
CA ARG A 27 -13.57 9.78 -4.18
C ARG A 27 -14.74 9.37 -5.07
N VAL A 28 -15.92 9.91 -4.78
CA VAL A 28 -17.07 9.77 -5.67
C VAL A 28 -16.89 10.70 -6.88
N GLY A 29 -17.04 10.17 -8.09
CA GLY A 29 -16.96 10.92 -9.34
C GLY A 29 -15.57 11.14 -9.92
N GLY A 30 -14.55 10.45 -9.37
CA GLY A 30 -13.19 10.47 -9.93
C GLY A 30 -12.39 11.74 -9.61
N SER A 31 -11.19 11.82 -10.15
CA SER A 31 -10.25 12.96 -10.02
C SER A 31 -9.21 12.87 -11.14
N ASP A 32 -8.66 14.02 -11.53
CA ASP A 32 -7.50 14.08 -12.43
C ASP A 32 -6.19 13.67 -11.74
N TYR A 33 -6.19 13.61 -10.41
CA TYR A 33 -5.03 13.17 -9.63
C TYR A 33 -4.92 11.64 -9.63
N SER A 34 -3.81 11.12 -10.11
CA SER A 34 -3.62 9.70 -10.43
C SER A 34 -3.72 8.75 -9.23
N TYR A 35 -3.55 9.23 -7.99
CA TYR A 35 -3.67 8.46 -6.75
C TYR A 35 -5.04 8.53 -6.09
N VAL A 36 -5.96 9.35 -6.64
CA VAL A 36 -7.37 9.37 -6.23
C VAL A 36 -8.14 8.43 -7.14
N PHE A 37 -8.70 7.38 -6.56
CA PHE A 37 -9.43 6.36 -7.29
C PHE A 37 -10.94 6.51 -7.08
N ASP A 38 -11.73 6.17 -8.10
CA ASP A 38 -13.19 6.27 -7.98
C ASP A 38 -13.72 5.18 -7.04
N LYS A 39 -14.64 5.56 -6.13
CA LYS A 39 -15.24 4.66 -5.15
C LYS A 39 -16.02 3.52 -5.79
N ASP A 40 -16.76 3.78 -6.86
CA ASP A 40 -17.58 2.77 -7.51
C ASP A 40 -16.72 1.79 -8.31
N GLU A 41 -15.62 2.28 -8.90
CA GLU A 41 -14.59 1.41 -9.47
C GLU A 41 -13.91 0.54 -8.40
N PHE A 42 -13.64 1.10 -7.23
CA PHE A 42 -13.10 0.32 -6.11
C PHE A 42 -14.06 -0.81 -5.71
N ASP A 43 -15.38 -0.56 -5.62
CA ASP A 43 -16.37 -1.61 -5.34
C ASP A 43 -16.36 -2.70 -6.42
N ARG A 44 -16.22 -2.33 -7.70
CA ARG A 44 -16.07 -3.28 -8.80
C ARG A 44 -14.80 -4.13 -8.68
N HIS A 45 -13.67 -3.52 -8.26
CA HIS A 45 -12.43 -4.24 -7.99
C HIS A 45 -12.61 -5.23 -6.83
N VAL A 46 -13.18 -4.81 -5.71
CA VAL A 46 -13.42 -5.67 -4.54
C VAL A 46 -14.33 -6.84 -4.90
N LYS A 47 -15.41 -6.60 -5.67
CA LYS A 47 -16.28 -7.65 -6.20
C LYS A 47 -15.50 -8.67 -7.02
N LEU A 48 -14.65 -8.23 -7.94
CA LEU A 48 -13.79 -9.11 -8.73
C LEU A 48 -12.84 -9.92 -7.84
N PHE A 49 -12.23 -9.28 -6.82
CA PHE A 49 -11.29 -9.94 -5.92
C PHE A 49 -11.96 -11.06 -5.11
N VAL A 50 -13.17 -10.83 -4.61
CA VAL A 50 -13.96 -11.86 -3.92
C VAL A 50 -14.26 -13.02 -4.85
N GLN A 51 -14.71 -12.75 -6.09
CA GLN A 51 -14.98 -13.80 -7.09
C GLN A 51 -13.74 -14.65 -7.39
N ILE A 52 -12.58 -14.02 -7.54
CA ILE A 52 -11.32 -14.73 -7.80
C ILE A 52 -10.93 -15.59 -6.60
N ARG A 53 -11.01 -15.06 -5.37
CA ARG A 53 -10.71 -15.82 -4.16
C ARG A 53 -11.62 -17.03 -3.98
N GLN A 54 -12.91 -16.91 -4.31
CA GLN A 54 -13.87 -18.00 -4.25
C GLN A 54 -13.66 -19.06 -5.34
N ALA A 55 -13.23 -18.64 -6.54
CA ALA A 55 -13.03 -19.54 -7.68
C ALA A 55 -11.70 -20.28 -7.66
N ALA A 56 -10.68 -19.75 -6.95
CA ALA A 56 -9.31 -20.20 -7.09
C ALA A 56 -8.92 -21.27 -6.07
N SER A 57 -8.81 -22.51 -6.55
CA SER A 57 -7.92 -23.51 -5.94
C SER A 57 -6.45 -23.35 -6.38
N ARG A 58 -6.18 -22.61 -7.47
CA ARG A 58 -4.84 -22.32 -8.01
C ARG A 58 -4.88 -20.94 -8.67
N GLY A 59 -3.92 -20.05 -8.35
CA GLY A 59 -3.86 -18.74 -8.99
C GLY A 59 -3.18 -17.68 -8.16
N VAL A 60 -3.42 -16.43 -8.53
CA VAL A 60 -2.93 -15.26 -7.81
C VAL A 60 -4.10 -14.68 -6.99
N TRP A 61 -3.93 -14.62 -5.66
CA TRP A 61 -4.91 -14.05 -4.77
C TRP A 61 -4.72 -12.54 -4.64
N PRO A 62 -5.76 -11.76 -4.90
CA PRO A 62 -5.71 -10.33 -4.69
C PRO A 62 -5.78 -9.98 -3.20
N GLU A 63 -4.86 -9.10 -2.77
CA GLU A 63 -4.84 -8.48 -1.45
C GLU A 63 -4.99 -6.98 -1.60
N VAL A 64 -5.74 -6.33 -0.73
CA VAL A 64 -5.98 -4.89 -0.76
C VAL A 64 -5.14 -4.18 0.28
N THR A 65 -4.43 -3.13 -0.12
CA THR A 65 -3.68 -2.26 0.79
C THR A 65 -3.98 -0.80 0.51
N PHE A 66 -3.95 0.02 1.56
CA PHE A 66 -4.05 1.48 1.48
C PHE A 66 -2.83 2.10 2.15
N ASP A 67 -2.30 3.19 1.57
CA ASP A 67 -1.27 3.98 2.21
C ASP A 67 -1.84 5.32 2.72
N ASP A 68 -1.03 6.06 3.49
CA ASP A 68 -1.23 7.40 4.03
C ASP A 68 -2.24 7.53 5.19
N GLY A 69 -3.36 6.82 5.16
CA GLY A 69 -4.41 6.94 6.17
C GLY A 69 -5.43 8.05 5.89
N HIS A 70 -5.73 8.34 4.60
CA HIS A 70 -6.77 9.30 4.21
C HIS A 70 -8.15 8.91 4.77
N ILE A 71 -8.98 9.91 5.12
CA ILE A 71 -10.30 9.69 5.74
C ILE A 71 -11.24 8.83 4.89
N SER A 72 -11.12 8.90 3.56
CA SER A 72 -11.91 8.08 2.64
C SER A 72 -11.67 6.57 2.78
N ASN A 73 -10.56 6.18 3.39
CA ASN A 73 -10.30 4.77 3.69
C ASN A 73 -11.31 4.24 4.73
N TYR A 74 -11.69 5.08 5.68
CA TYR A 74 -12.75 4.79 6.65
C TYR A 74 -14.15 5.00 6.06
N GLU A 75 -14.41 6.16 5.43
CA GLU A 75 -15.75 6.55 4.98
C GLU A 75 -16.21 5.81 3.72
N CYS A 76 -15.29 5.47 2.82
CA CYS A 76 -15.61 4.86 1.53
C CYS A 76 -15.14 3.41 1.42
N ALA A 77 -13.88 3.09 1.78
CA ALA A 77 -13.35 1.75 1.57
C ALA A 77 -13.89 0.75 2.59
N LEU A 78 -13.93 1.08 3.88
CA LEU A 78 -14.37 0.18 4.93
C LEU A 78 -15.78 -0.39 4.68
N PRO A 79 -16.82 0.42 4.37
CA PRO A 79 -18.16 -0.11 4.08
C PRO A 79 -18.19 -1.10 2.91
N VAL A 80 -17.42 -0.84 1.85
CA VAL A 80 -17.32 -1.75 0.69
C VAL A 80 -16.65 -3.07 1.07
N LEU A 81 -15.57 -3.01 1.84
CA LEU A 81 -14.85 -4.20 2.30
C LEU A 81 -15.73 -5.06 3.22
N GLN A 82 -16.40 -4.43 4.19
CA GLN A 82 -17.31 -5.12 5.12
C GLN A 82 -18.49 -5.77 4.40
N ALA A 83 -19.14 -5.05 3.49
CA ALA A 83 -20.27 -5.58 2.71
C ALA A 83 -19.90 -6.83 1.87
N ARG A 84 -18.61 -7.01 1.57
CA ARG A 84 -18.10 -8.11 0.76
C ARG A 84 -17.28 -9.13 1.55
N GLY A 85 -17.15 -8.95 2.86
CA GLY A 85 -16.37 -9.86 3.73
C GLY A 85 -14.87 -9.91 3.37
N LEU A 86 -14.32 -8.82 2.79
CA LEU A 86 -12.92 -8.72 2.45
C LEU A 86 -12.17 -7.89 3.49
N THR A 87 -10.99 -8.35 3.88
CA THR A 87 -10.07 -7.57 4.73
C THR A 87 -9.03 -6.88 3.89
N ALA A 88 -8.57 -5.72 4.36
CA ALA A 88 -7.48 -4.94 3.77
C ALA A 88 -6.45 -4.56 4.84
N ARG A 89 -5.30 -4.09 4.40
CA ARG A 89 -4.26 -3.53 5.27
C ARG A 89 -4.11 -2.05 5.02
N PHE A 90 -4.14 -1.26 6.10
CA PHE A 90 -4.03 0.19 6.06
C PHE A 90 -2.71 0.61 6.69
N PHE A 91 -1.86 1.27 5.91
CA PHE A 91 -0.59 1.80 6.36
C PHE A 91 -0.72 3.28 6.69
N ILE A 92 -0.39 3.64 7.92
CA ILE A 92 -0.73 4.91 8.52
C ILE A 92 0.50 5.80 8.68
N THR A 93 0.41 7.03 8.16
CA THR A 93 1.35 8.11 8.46
C THR A 93 0.96 8.75 9.79
N VAL A 94 1.67 8.37 10.84
CA VAL A 94 1.28 8.63 12.24
C VAL A 94 1.14 10.12 12.56
N GLY A 95 2.08 10.94 12.07
CA GLY A 95 2.08 12.39 12.32
C GLY A 95 0.92 13.13 11.64
N TRP A 96 0.21 12.50 10.70
CA TRP A 96 -0.98 13.07 10.07
C TRP A 96 -2.26 12.71 10.81
N THR A 97 -2.24 11.65 11.63
CA THR A 97 -3.42 11.12 12.33
C THR A 97 -3.98 12.12 13.34
N GLY A 98 -5.19 12.61 13.07
CA GLY A 98 -5.88 13.61 13.89
C GLY A 98 -5.28 15.03 13.84
N MET A 99 -4.24 15.24 13.01
CA MET A 99 -3.55 16.52 12.87
C MET A 99 -3.74 17.15 11.50
N LYS A 100 -3.70 16.37 10.44
CA LYS A 100 -3.80 16.85 9.06
C LYS A 100 -5.26 16.73 8.57
N PRO A 101 -5.86 17.82 8.06
CA PRO A 101 -7.17 17.76 7.43
C PRO A 101 -7.27 16.70 6.33
N GLY A 102 -8.39 15.98 6.25
CA GLY A 102 -8.58 14.91 5.27
C GLY A 102 -7.99 13.56 5.65
N PHE A 103 -7.31 13.44 6.79
CA PHE A 103 -6.77 12.18 7.30
C PHE A 103 -7.54 11.68 8.51
N MET A 104 -7.53 10.35 8.72
CA MET A 104 -8.20 9.70 9.84
C MET A 104 -7.64 10.18 11.18
N GLY A 105 -8.53 10.28 12.18
CA GLY A 105 -8.14 10.40 13.57
C GLY A 105 -8.01 9.04 14.25
N TRP A 106 -7.61 9.05 15.52
CA TRP A 106 -7.45 7.81 16.30
C TRP A 106 -8.75 7.05 16.51
N ARG A 107 -9.90 7.73 16.47
CA ARG A 107 -11.22 7.10 16.55
C ARG A 107 -11.52 6.23 15.34
N GLU A 108 -11.29 6.76 14.14
CA GLU A 108 -11.49 6.06 12.88
C GLU A 108 -10.50 4.89 12.73
N LEU A 109 -9.25 5.07 13.16
CA LEU A 109 -8.24 3.99 13.15
C LEU A 109 -8.61 2.85 14.10
N ARG A 110 -9.11 3.15 15.31
CA ARG A 110 -9.61 2.10 16.22
C ARG A 110 -10.79 1.36 15.61
N ALA A 111 -11.75 2.08 15.03
CA ALA A 111 -12.90 1.46 14.36
C ALA A 111 -12.48 0.56 13.19
N LEU A 112 -11.50 0.96 12.38
CA LEU A 112 -10.89 0.09 11.35
C LEU A 112 -10.33 -1.19 11.97
N HIS A 113 -9.50 -1.07 13.00
CA HIS A 113 -8.89 -2.21 13.67
C HIS A 113 -9.93 -3.15 14.31
N GLU A 114 -10.89 -2.60 15.04
CA GLU A 114 -11.99 -3.34 15.70
C GLU A 114 -12.89 -4.06 14.67
N SER A 115 -12.98 -3.55 13.44
CA SER A 115 -13.70 -4.20 12.33
C SER A 115 -12.92 -5.33 11.67
N GLY A 116 -11.73 -5.69 12.19
CA GLY A 116 -10.90 -6.78 11.66
C GLY A 116 -9.97 -6.36 10.52
N GLN A 117 -9.85 -5.06 10.23
CA GLN A 117 -8.87 -4.60 9.24
C GLN A 117 -7.46 -4.57 9.84
N ALA A 118 -6.46 -4.88 9.02
CA ALA A 118 -5.07 -4.88 9.47
C ALA A 118 -4.47 -3.46 9.40
N ILE A 119 -3.75 -3.06 10.45
CA ILE A 119 -3.04 -1.78 10.49
C ILE A 119 -1.53 -2.02 10.40
N GLY A 120 -0.84 -1.17 9.63
CA GLY A 120 0.61 -1.11 9.52
C GLY A 120 1.11 0.32 9.60
N ALA A 121 2.43 0.51 9.68
CA ALA A 121 3.05 1.81 9.71
C ALA A 121 3.42 2.31 8.30
N HIS A 122 3.29 3.64 8.08
CA HIS A 122 3.78 4.34 6.88
C HIS A 122 4.71 5.51 7.24
N GLY A 123 5.54 5.31 8.26
CA GLY A 123 6.39 6.33 8.84
C GLY A 123 5.66 7.27 9.78
N TRP A 124 6.41 8.25 10.31
CA TRP A 124 5.86 9.30 11.14
C TRP A 124 5.38 10.49 10.29
N SER A 125 6.25 11.00 9.41
CA SER A 125 6.02 12.24 8.65
C SER A 125 5.82 12.03 7.15
N HIS A 126 5.85 10.78 6.68
CA HIS A 126 5.87 10.41 5.26
C HIS A 126 7.18 10.83 4.55
N SER A 127 8.26 11.04 5.27
CA SER A 127 9.57 11.34 4.69
C SER A 127 10.16 10.14 3.95
N PHE A 128 10.92 10.41 2.86
CA PHE A 128 11.68 9.35 2.21
C PHE A 128 12.76 8.81 3.15
N LEU A 129 12.60 7.59 3.64
CA LEU A 129 13.48 6.97 4.64
C LEU A 129 14.95 6.91 4.21
N THR A 130 15.22 6.94 2.90
CA THR A 130 16.58 7.03 2.37
C THR A 130 17.26 8.36 2.66
N HIS A 131 16.49 9.41 2.95
CA HIS A 131 17.00 10.75 3.30
C HIS A 131 17.13 10.95 4.82
N CYS A 132 16.41 10.17 5.62
CA CYS A 132 16.46 10.23 7.08
C CYS A 132 17.69 9.48 7.62
N ALA A 133 18.27 9.95 8.73
CA ALA A 133 19.37 9.30 9.41
C ALA A 133 19.25 9.42 10.94
N GLY A 134 19.98 8.60 11.70
CA GLY A 134 20.06 8.68 13.15
C GLY A 134 18.69 8.68 13.84
N GLU A 135 18.46 9.69 14.67
CA GLU A 135 17.21 9.83 15.43
C GLU A 135 15.99 10.08 14.56
N GLU A 136 16.15 10.79 13.43
CA GLU A 136 15.06 11.00 12.48
C GLU A 136 14.56 9.67 11.90
N LEU A 137 15.46 8.80 11.42
CA LEU A 137 15.08 7.47 10.91
C LEU A 137 14.45 6.61 12.01
N ASN A 138 14.96 6.70 13.24
CA ASN A 138 14.37 5.97 14.37
C ASN A 138 12.98 6.48 14.70
N ARG A 139 12.72 7.78 14.64
CA ARG A 139 11.38 8.36 14.82
C ARG A 139 10.41 7.89 13.72
N GLU A 140 10.86 7.91 12.46
CA GLU A 140 10.06 7.43 11.33
C GLU A 140 9.66 5.95 11.46
N LEU A 141 10.52 5.12 12.02
CA LEU A 141 10.32 3.68 12.14
C LEU A 141 9.80 3.27 13.53
N SER A 142 10.65 3.30 14.55
CA SER A 142 10.29 2.85 15.90
C SER A 142 9.26 3.77 16.54
N GLY A 143 9.39 5.09 16.37
CA GLY A 143 8.43 6.07 16.88
C GLY A 143 7.04 5.88 16.31
N ALA A 144 6.92 5.70 14.99
CA ALA A 144 5.64 5.42 14.34
C ALA A 144 5.02 4.10 14.81
N ARG A 145 5.82 3.04 14.92
CA ARG A 145 5.38 1.74 15.42
C ARG A 145 4.83 1.83 16.84
N MET A 146 5.63 2.37 17.76
CA MET A 146 5.26 2.48 19.18
C MET A 146 3.99 3.31 19.39
N MET A 147 3.81 4.39 18.64
CA MET A 147 2.60 5.20 18.72
C MET A 147 1.35 4.44 18.28
N LEU A 148 1.43 3.67 17.17
CA LEU A 148 0.31 2.85 16.71
C LEU A 148 0.00 1.74 17.73
N GLU A 149 1.01 1.07 18.27
CA GLU A 149 0.86 0.03 19.29
C GLU A 149 0.21 0.57 20.57
N ASP A 150 0.64 1.76 21.05
CA ASP A 150 0.05 2.44 22.21
C ASP A 150 -1.44 2.77 21.99
N LYS A 151 -1.79 3.30 20.82
CA LYS A 151 -3.16 3.75 20.53
C LYS A 151 -4.14 2.64 20.18
N LEU A 152 -3.64 1.52 19.64
CA LEU A 152 -4.48 0.42 19.14
C LEU A 152 -4.42 -0.83 20.05
N GLY A 153 -3.46 -0.93 20.96
CA GLY A 153 -3.30 -2.08 21.85
C GLY A 153 -2.93 -3.38 21.11
N THR A 154 -2.33 -3.28 19.93
CA THR A 154 -1.96 -4.44 19.10
C THR A 154 -0.56 -4.29 18.54
N SER A 155 0.12 -5.40 18.26
CA SER A 155 1.46 -5.36 17.69
C SER A 155 1.45 -4.93 16.22
N ILE A 156 2.33 -4.00 15.86
CA ILE A 156 2.50 -3.48 14.50
C ILE A 156 3.79 -4.02 13.91
N THR A 157 3.68 -5.01 13.06
CA THR A 157 4.83 -5.74 12.48
C THR A 157 5.05 -5.46 11.00
N THR A 158 4.22 -4.62 10.39
CA THR A 158 4.26 -4.35 8.96
C THR A 158 4.52 -2.88 8.67
N MET A 159 5.40 -2.61 7.70
CA MET A 159 5.80 -1.28 7.26
C MET A 159 5.59 -1.12 5.76
N SER A 160 4.95 -0.04 5.33
CA SER A 160 4.98 0.44 3.95
C SER A 160 6.00 1.57 3.82
N LEU A 161 6.86 1.49 2.82
CA LEU A 161 7.92 2.48 2.61
C LEU A 161 7.38 3.73 1.91
N PRO A 162 7.44 4.94 2.51
CA PRO A 162 7.01 6.17 1.85
C PRO A 162 7.71 6.38 0.49
N GLY A 163 6.89 6.61 -0.56
CA GLY A 163 7.36 6.72 -1.94
C GLY A 163 8.03 5.47 -2.51
N GLY A 164 7.96 4.32 -1.82
CA GLY A 164 8.57 3.06 -2.22
C GLY A 164 10.11 3.06 -2.27
N ARG A 165 10.78 4.09 -1.74
CA ARG A 165 12.24 4.24 -1.78
C ARG A 165 12.92 3.52 -0.62
N TYR A 166 13.96 2.74 -0.92
CA TYR A 166 14.76 2.04 0.09
C TYR A 166 16.19 1.77 -0.37
N ASN A 167 17.03 1.46 0.58
CA ASN A 167 18.37 0.89 0.42
C ASN A 167 18.63 -0.10 1.57
N GLN A 168 19.79 -0.77 1.55
CA GLN A 168 20.12 -1.78 2.58
C GLN A 168 20.08 -1.23 4.01
N ARG A 169 20.48 0.03 4.21
CA ARG A 169 20.42 0.70 5.52
C ARG A 169 18.98 0.85 6.03
N VAL A 170 18.05 1.23 5.15
CA VAL A 170 16.61 1.36 5.49
C VAL A 170 16.01 0.01 5.85
N ILE A 171 16.32 -1.04 5.07
CA ILE A 171 15.81 -2.39 5.34
C ILE A 171 16.31 -2.87 6.72
N ALA A 172 17.62 -2.79 6.98
CA ALA A 172 18.18 -3.18 8.27
C ALA A 172 17.58 -2.36 9.44
N ALA A 173 17.30 -1.07 9.24
CA ALA A 173 16.63 -0.24 10.24
C ALA A 173 15.18 -0.66 10.49
N CYS A 174 14.44 -1.05 9.47
CA CYS A 174 13.08 -1.62 9.61
C CYS A 174 13.10 -2.92 10.43
N GLU A 175 14.02 -3.85 10.11
CA GLU A 175 14.17 -5.10 10.88
C GLU A 175 14.54 -4.80 12.33
N LYS A 176 15.49 -3.91 12.58
CA LYS A 176 15.86 -3.47 13.93
C LYS A 176 14.70 -2.83 14.68
N ALA A 177 13.84 -2.09 14.00
CA ALA A 177 12.61 -1.53 14.56
C ALA A 177 11.53 -2.60 14.82
N GLY A 178 11.74 -3.87 14.42
CA GLY A 178 10.86 -5.01 14.68
C GLY A 178 9.79 -5.23 13.61
N TYR A 179 9.94 -4.66 12.42
CA TYR A 179 9.08 -4.98 11.30
C TYR A 179 9.50 -6.31 10.66
N THR A 180 8.54 -7.20 10.46
CA THR A 180 8.73 -8.52 9.85
C THR A 180 8.29 -8.58 8.40
N LYS A 181 7.56 -7.56 7.93
CA LYS A 181 7.13 -7.38 6.54
C LYS A 181 7.29 -5.94 6.11
N ILE A 182 7.93 -5.73 4.97
CA ILE A 182 8.21 -4.42 4.38
C ILE A 182 7.56 -4.35 3.00
N TYR A 183 6.56 -3.49 2.86
CA TYR A 183 5.79 -3.31 1.63
C TYR A 183 6.43 -2.24 0.74
N THR A 184 6.63 -2.60 -0.51
CA THR A 184 7.24 -1.75 -1.55
C THR A 184 6.23 -1.43 -2.65
N SER A 185 6.63 -0.60 -3.61
CA SER A 185 5.86 -0.34 -4.84
C SER A 185 6.40 -1.14 -6.05
N ILE A 186 7.10 -2.25 -5.81
CA ILE A 186 7.56 -3.14 -6.88
C ILE A 186 6.36 -3.99 -7.31
N PRO A 187 5.94 -3.96 -8.61
CA PRO A 187 4.78 -4.71 -9.10
C PRO A 187 5.13 -6.20 -9.24
N ARG A 188 5.14 -6.90 -8.12
CA ARG A 188 5.50 -8.32 -8.03
C ARG A 188 4.52 -9.05 -7.13
N ALA A 189 4.12 -10.27 -7.53
CA ALA A 189 3.37 -11.16 -6.64
C ALA A 189 4.27 -11.71 -5.53
N GLU A 190 3.73 -11.78 -4.32
CA GLU A 190 4.33 -12.46 -3.19
C GLU A 190 4.22 -13.97 -3.42
N ARG A 191 5.35 -14.64 -3.54
CA ARG A 191 5.46 -16.09 -3.76
C ARG A 191 5.84 -16.85 -2.51
N ASP A 192 6.49 -16.15 -1.58
CA ASP A 192 6.94 -16.67 -0.31
C ASP A 192 6.35 -15.80 0.83
N PRO A 193 5.34 -16.31 1.54
CA PRO A 193 4.75 -15.59 2.67
C PRO A 193 5.72 -15.37 3.84
N SER A 194 6.85 -16.09 3.92
CA SER A 194 7.88 -15.88 4.94
C SER A 194 8.86 -14.74 4.60
N GLY A 195 8.92 -14.34 3.32
CA GLY A 195 9.84 -13.30 2.83
C GLY A 195 9.58 -11.94 3.49
N LEU A 196 10.66 -11.20 3.77
CA LEU A 196 10.59 -9.87 4.38
C LEU A 196 9.95 -8.83 3.46
N MET A 197 10.26 -8.87 2.16
CA MET A 197 9.90 -7.84 1.19
C MET A 197 8.66 -8.22 0.40
N VAL A 198 7.64 -7.39 0.46
CA VAL A 198 6.36 -7.57 -0.25
C VAL A 198 6.24 -6.57 -1.39
N GLY A 199 6.04 -7.07 -2.61
CA GLY A 199 5.75 -6.24 -3.78
C GLY A 199 4.29 -5.81 -3.83
N ARG A 200 4.01 -4.61 -4.39
CA ARG A 200 2.64 -4.13 -4.58
C ARG A 200 2.45 -3.50 -5.95
N LEU A 201 1.27 -3.65 -6.49
CA LEU A 201 0.82 -2.93 -7.68
C LEU A 201 0.08 -1.66 -7.27
N ASN A 202 0.64 -0.51 -7.61
CA ASN A 202 0.00 0.78 -7.36
C ASN A 202 -1.16 0.99 -8.35
N ILE A 203 -2.37 1.13 -7.83
CA ILE A 203 -3.56 1.39 -8.61
C ILE A 203 -3.67 2.89 -8.87
N ARG A 204 -3.93 3.24 -10.14
CA ARG A 204 -4.05 4.62 -10.60
C ARG A 204 -5.38 4.83 -11.32
N ALA A 205 -5.85 6.06 -11.33
CA ALA A 205 -6.98 6.46 -12.17
C ALA A 205 -6.77 5.98 -13.62
N GLY A 206 -7.84 5.46 -14.24
CA GLY A 206 -7.79 4.92 -15.61
C GLY A 206 -7.37 3.45 -15.74
N MET A 207 -6.98 2.76 -14.67
CA MET A 207 -6.80 1.30 -14.72
C MET A 207 -8.17 0.62 -14.77
N THR A 208 -8.45 -0.08 -15.88
CA THR A 208 -9.74 -0.73 -16.10
C THR A 208 -9.85 -2.06 -15.35
N LEU A 209 -11.08 -2.47 -15.04
CA LEU A 209 -11.38 -3.77 -14.43
C LEU A 209 -10.81 -4.94 -15.24
N GLU A 210 -10.83 -4.83 -16.58
CA GLU A 210 -10.26 -5.85 -17.47
C GLU A 210 -8.74 -5.95 -17.32
N SER A 211 -8.05 -4.82 -17.24
CA SER A 211 -6.61 -4.81 -17.00
C SER A 211 -6.25 -5.43 -15.65
N ILE A 212 -7.04 -5.18 -14.61
CA ILE A 212 -6.85 -5.80 -13.28
C ILE A 212 -7.09 -7.31 -13.35
N ARG A 213 -8.14 -7.75 -14.06
CA ARG A 213 -8.41 -9.18 -14.28
C ARG A 213 -7.24 -9.88 -14.96
N GLY A 214 -6.71 -9.29 -16.04
CA GLY A 214 -5.57 -9.84 -16.78
C GLY A 214 -4.30 -9.96 -15.94
N LEU A 215 -4.11 -9.12 -14.91
CA LEU A 215 -2.97 -9.23 -13.97
C LEU A 215 -3.13 -10.41 -13.00
N LEU A 216 -4.35 -10.84 -12.72
CA LEU A 216 -4.67 -11.91 -11.78
C LEU A 216 -4.75 -13.28 -12.45
N GLU A 217 -4.65 -13.35 -13.78
CA GLU A 217 -4.62 -14.60 -14.51
C GLU A 217 -3.32 -15.38 -14.21
N PRO A 218 -3.41 -16.70 -14.00
CA PRO A 218 -2.25 -17.54 -13.79
C PRO A 218 -1.24 -17.43 -14.95
N GLY A 219 0.02 -17.13 -14.64
CA GLY A 219 1.05 -16.96 -15.64
C GLY A 219 0.97 -15.65 -16.45
N SER A 220 0.28 -14.64 -15.92
CA SER A 220 0.05 -13.35 -16.58
C SER A 220 1.35 -12.72 -17.12
N ARG A 221 1.39 -12.52 -18.45
CA ARG A 221 2.46 -11.76 -19.12
C ARG A 221 2.39 -10.27 -18.77
N ALA A 222 1.22 -9.76 -18.41
CA ALA A 222 1.02 -8.36 -18.05
C ALA A 222 1.78 -8.02 -16.76
N LEU A 223 1.66 -8.85 -15.71
CA LEU A 223 2.41 -8.65 -14.46
C LEU A 223 3.93 -8.75 -14.68
N ALA A 224 4.40 -9.76 -15.43
CA ALA A 224 5.81 -9.90 -15.78
C ALA A 224 6.35 -8.70 -16.58
N SER A 225 5.52 -8.14 -17.48
CA SER A 225 5.87 -6.94 -18.25
C SER A 225 6.00 -5.72 -17.33
N LEU A 226 5.07 -5.52 -16.38
CA LEU A 226 5.14 -4.43 -15.42
C LEU A 226 6.37 -4.54 -14.52
N GLU A 227 6.69 -5.74 -14.02
CA GLU A 227 7.89 -5.96 -13.22
C GLU A 227 9.16 -5.63 -14.01
N ARG A 228 9.23 -6.07 -15.27
CA ARG A 228 10.36 -5.76 -16.17
C ARG A 228 10.50 -4.26 -16.42
N GLN A 229 9.38 -3.56 -16.72
CA GLN A 229 9.38 -2.12 -16.92
C GLN A 229 9.84 -1.38 -15.65
N TYR A 230 9.37 -1.80 -14.48
CA TYR A 230 9.81 -1.25 -13.21
C TYR A 230 11.32 -1.42 -13.01
N ARG A 231 11.86 -2.63 -13.27
CA ARG A 231 13.30 -2.90 -13.14
C ARG A 231 14.13 -2.03 -14.09
N ILE A 232 13.69 -1.84 -15.35
CA ILE A 232 14.37 -0.99 -16.33
C ILE A 232 14.36 0.48 -15.84
N LYS A 233 13.21 0.99 -15.41
CA LYS A 233 13.09 2.35 -14.87
C LYS A 233 13.97 2.57 -13.64
N THR A 234 14.01 1.60 -12.74
CA THR A 234 14.84 1.67 -11.53
C THR A 234 16.32 1.64 -11.87
N ALA A 235 16.75 0.78 -12.79
CA ALA A 235 18.14 0.73 -13.25
C ALA A 235 18.55 2.05 -13.94
N ALA A 236 17.71 2.60 -14.81
CA ALA A 236 17.95 3.90 -15.45
C ALA A 236 18.07 5.02 -14.40
N LYS A 237 17.22 5.02 -13.39
CA LYS A 237 17.24 5.99 -12.29
C LYS A 237 18.55 5.88 -11.47
N THR A 238 19.00 4.67 -11.18
CA THR A 238 20.26 4.42 -10.47
C THR A 238 21.47 4.90 -11.27
N LEU A 239 21.47 4.71 -12.59
CA LEU A 239 22.58 5.11 -13.47
C LEU A 239 22.64 6.62 -13.72
N LEU A 240 21.50 7.27 -13.90
CA LEU A 240 21.39 8.69 -14.23
C LEU A 240 21.38 9.61 -12.99
N GLY A 241 21.09 9.03 -11.83
CA GLY A 241 20.80 9.78 -10.61
C GLY A 241 19.37 10.37 -10.62
N ASP A 242 18.79 10.52 -9.44
CA ASP A 242 17.41 10.96 -9.26
C ASP A 242 17.09 12.27 -10.01
N ARG A 243 17.95 13.28 -9.89
CA ARG A 243 17.72 14.62 -10.48
C ARG A 243 17.69 14.62 -12.01
N VAL A 244 18.57 13.85 -12.65
CA VAL A 244 18.65 13.77 -14.12
C VAL A 244 17.49 12.95 -14.66
N TYR A 245 17.20 11.83 -13.99
CA TYR A 245 16.07 10.98 -14.35
C TYR A 245 14.72 11.72 -14.24
N ASP A 246 14.48 12.44 -13.14
CA ASP A 246 13.23 13.18 -12.93
C ASP A 246 13.05 14.30 -13.97
N LYS A 247 14.13 15.00 -14.38
CA LYS A 247 14.09 15.96 -15.49
C LYS A 247 13.78 15.32 -16.85
N LEU A 248 14.43 14.20 -17.14
CA LEU A 248 14.17 13.44 -18.38
C LEU A 248 12.74 12.89 -18.40
N TRP A 249 12.29 12.37 -17.26
CA TRP A 249 10.94 11.86 -17.10
C TRP A 249 9.88 12.96 -17.29
N ALA A 250 10.09 14.13 -16.69
CA ALA A 250 9.22 15.31 -16.86
C ALA A 250 9.18 15.81 -18.32
N LEU A 251 10.30 15.74 -19.04
CA LEU A 251 10.37 16.08 -20.46
C LEU A 251 9.61 15.07 -21.35
N LEU A 252 9.69 13.79 -21.04
CA LEU A 252 9.05 12.71 -21.81
C LEU A 252 7.56 12.56 -21.50
N ASN A 253 7.12 12.93 -20.29
CA ASN A 253 5.75 12.77 -19.81
C ASN A 253 5.07 14.12 -19.51
N ARG A 254 5.22 15.11 -20.40
CA ARG A 254 4.66 16.47 -20.30
C ARG A 254 3.13 16.57 -20.11
N LYS A 255 2.42 15.46 -19.91
CA LYS A 255 0.96 15.42 -19.74
C LYS A 255 0.48 15.20 -18.30
N GLU A 256 1.36 14.99 -17.33
CA GLU A 256 0.95 14.96 -15.92
C GLU A 256 1.25 16.32 -15.27
N PRO A 257 0.24 17.06 -14.78
CA PRO A 257 0.50 18.27 -14.02
C PRO A 257 1.27 17.88 -12.76
N ASP A 258 2.37 18.58 -12.51
CA ASP A 258 3.20 18.49 -11.33
C ASP A 258 2.31 18.69 -10.09
N SER A 259 2.04 17.65 -9.35
CA SER A 259 1.36 17.76 -8.06
C SER A 259 2.35 18.37 -7.08
N GLY A 260 2.36 19.70 -7.03
CA GLY A 260 3.24 20.53 -6.25
C GLY A 260 3.34 20.07 -4.78
N ALA A 261 4.46 19.51 -4.45
CA ALA A 261 5.02 19.54 -3.12
C ALA A 261 5.77 20.89 -2.96
N ASP A 262 5.05 21.99 -3.14
CA ASP A 262 5.57 23.33 -2.82
C ASP A 262 4.48 24.11 -2.08
N GLY A 263 4.64 24.23 -0.78
CA GLY A 263 3.74 25.04 0.06
C GLY A 263 4.06 24.97 1.55
N ALA A 264 5.30 24.91 1.91
CA ALA A 264 5.68 25.16 3.30
C ALA A 264 7.03 25.86 3.39
N ASN A 265 7.07 27.11 2.88
CA ASN A 265 8.04 28.12 3.31
C ASN A 265 7.60 29.48 2.78
N ALA A 266 6.73 30.17 3.49
CA ALA A 266 6.63 31.61 3.58
C ALA A 266 5.66 31.99 4.71
N GLU A 267 6.21 32.69 5.71
CA GLU A 267 5.65 33.41 6.84
C GLU A 267 5.21 32.59 8.04
#